data_89f59ddf096685aebcebc59a9fd205f8
#
_entry.id   89f59ddf096685aebcebc59a9fd205f8
#
_cell.length_a   1.000
_cell.length_b   1.000
_cell.length_c   1.000
_cell.angle_alpha   90.00
_cell.angle_beta   90.00
_cell.angle_gamma   90.00
#
_symmetry.space_group_name_H-M   'P 1'
#
loop_
_entity.id
_entity.type
_entity.pdbx_description
1 polymer ?
#
loop_
_entity_poly.entity_id
_entity_poly.type
_entity_poly.pdbx_seq_one_letter_code
_entity_poly.pdbx_strand_id
1 'polypeptide(L)'
;TCYTTYRIAKELYGQDYAREHYVNQWRAEVEDYYLNFYVRRPEYLEALPEAERLAISNSLSGMRRYSEMPLKILKAEELVGGEAAMDELLHGLFNRELDPMYPYLTYQEFLDACGLTEEDLTLD
;
A
#
# COMPACT_ATOMS: atom_id res chain seq x y z
N THR A 1 6.19 4.15 -4.21
CA THR A 1 6.28 4.18 -5.70
C THR A 1 4.91 4.26 -6.35
N CYS A 2 3.99 3.36 -6.03
CA CYS A 2 2.64 3.39 -6.61
C CYS A 2 1.88 4.66 -6.26
N TYR A 3 1.97 5.11 -5.02
CA TYR A 3 1.37 6.36 -4.58
C TYR A 3 1.95 7.56 -5.33
N THR A 4 3.26 7.60 -5.51
CA THR A 4 3.92 8.68 -6.24
C THR A 4 3.46 8.72 -7.69
N THR A 5 3.35 7.57 -8.34
CA THR A 5 2.83 7.47 -9.71
C THR A 5 1.39 7.98 -9.79
N TYR A 6 0.55 7.62 -8.81
CA TYR A 6 -0.82 8.14 -8.71
C TYR A 6 -0.84 9.67 -8.62
N ARG A 7 0.01 10.26 -7.76
CA ARG A 7 0.07 11.71 -7.58
C ARG A 7 0.49 12.42 -8.85
N ILE A 8 1.46 11.86 -9.58
CA ILE A 8 1.90 12.41 -10.87
C ILE A 8 0.78 12.33 -11.90
N ALA A 9 0.09 11.21 -12.00
CA ALA A 9 -1.03 11.04 -12.93
C ALA A 9 -2.17 11.99 -12.62
N LYS A 10 -2.47 12.19 -11.33
CA LYS A 10 -3.51 13.10 -10.87
C LYS A 10 -3.20 14.55 -11.28
N GLU A 11 -1.94 14.94 -11.15
CA GLU A 11 -1.50 16.28 -11.53
C GLU A 11 -1.53 16.51 -13.03
N LEU A 12 -1.13 15.50 -13.81
CA LEU A 12 -1.07 15.60 -15.27
C LEU A 12 -2.42 15.42 -15.98
N TYR A 13 -3.27 14.54 -15.46
CA TYR A 13 -4.50 14.12 -16.16
C TYR A 13 -5.79 14.38 -15.38
N GLY A 14 -5.70 14.81 -14.12
CA GLY A 14 -6.82 15.10 -13.26
C GLY A 14 -7.21 13.98 -12.32
N GLN A 15 -8.03 14.32 -11.33
CA GLN A 15 -8.43 13.40 -10.26
C GLN A 15 -9.28 12.23 -10.79
N ASP A 16 -10.19 12.49 -11.71
CA ASP A 16 -11.05 11.44 -12.23
C ASP A 16 -10.26 10.36 -12.97
N TYR A 17 -9.28 10.78 -13.78
CA TYR A 17 -8.39 9.86 -14.48
C TYR A 17 -7.60 9.01 -13.48
N ALA A 18 -6.99 9.65 -12.48
CA ALA A 18 -6.18 8.95 -11.48
C ALA A 18 -7.03 7.96 -10.68
N ARG A 19 -8.24 8.34 -10.31
CA ARG A 19 -9.15 7.45 -9.58
C ARG A 19 -9.51 6.23 -10.43
N GLU A 20 -9.88 6.44 -11.68
CA GLU A 20 -10.30 5.36 -12.57
C GLU A 20 -9.16 4.39 -12.87
N HIS A 21 -7.97 4.90 -13.16
CA HIS A 21 -6.84 4.07 -13.62
C HIS A 21 -5.98 3.52 -12.47
N TYR A 22 -6.06 4.08 -11.26
CA TYR A 22 -5.24 3.64 -10.14
C TYR A 22 -6.09 3.19 -8.95
N VAL A 23 -6.88 4.07 -8.38
CA VAL A 23 -7.60 3.77 -7.13
C VAL A 23 -8.62 2.65 -7.32
N ASN A 24 -9.40 2.70 -8.39
CA ASN A 24 -10.40 1.67 -8.65
C ASN A 24 -9.75 0.32 -8.94
N GLN A 25 -8.62 0.29 -9.65
CA GLN A 25 -7.86 -0.93 -9.89
C GLN A 25 -7.30 -1.51 -8.59
N TRP A 26 -6.75 -0.68 -7.72
CA TRP A 26 -6.25 -1.14 -6.43
C TRP A 26 -7.36 -1.75 -5.58
N ARG A 27 -8.54 -1.12 -5.57
CA ARG A 27 -9.69 -1.65 -4.82
C ARG A 27 -10.16 -2.98 -5.39
N ALA A 28 -10.23 -3.10 -6.72
CA ALA A 28 -10.62 -4.35 -7.36
C ALA A 28 -9.62 -5.47 -7.05
N GLU A 29 -8.33 -5.19 -7.07
CA GLU A 29 -7.30 -6.18 -6.74
C GLU A 29 -7.35 -6.60 -5.27
N VAL A 30 -7.63 -5.68 -4.35
CA VAL A 30 -7.79 -6.01 -2.93
C VAL A 30 -9.03 -6.89 -2.74
N GLU A 31 -10.14 -6.59 -3.41
CA GLU A 31 -11.34 -7.43 -3.37
C GLU A 31 -11.04 -8.84 -3.90
N ASP A 32 -10.32 -8.94 -5.02
CA ASP A 32 -9.92 -10.22 -5.59
C ASP A 32 -9.02 -11.02 -4.62
N TYR A 33 -8.12 -10.33 -3.91
CA TYR A 33 -7.29 -10.96 -2.90
C TYR A 33 -8.16 -11.61 -1.81
N TYR A 34 -9.11 -10.87 -1.25
CA TYR A 34 -9.96 -11.39 -0.17
C TYR A 34 -10.97 -12.43 -0.66
N LEU A 35 -11.27 -12.49 -1.95
CA LEU A 35 -12.10 -13.53 -2.55
C LEU A 35 -11.31 -14.75 -2.98
N ASN A 36 -9.97 -14.69 -2.94
CA ASN A 36 -9.11 -15.79 -3.34
C ASN A 36 -9.36 -17.01 -2.43
N PHE A 37 -9.46 -18.18 -3.03
CA PHE A 37 -9.75 -19.43 -2.31
C PHE A 37 -8.76 -19.69 -1.18
N TYR A 38 -7.47 -19.48 -1.43
CA TYR A 38 -6.42 -19.76 -0.43
C TYR A 38 -6.38 -18.72 0.68
N VAL A 39 -6.82 -17.50 0.43
CA VAL A 39 -6.94 -16.48 1.49
C VAL A 39 -8.10 -16.82 2.40
N ARG A 40 -9.21 -17.29 1.85
CA ARG A 40 -10.40 -17.68 2.60
C ARG A 40 -10.24 -19.02 3.32
N ARG A 41 -9.39 -19.91 2.79
CA ARG A 41 -9.14 -21.25 3.31
C ARG A 41 -7.64 -21.52 3.39
N PRO A 42 -6.94 -20.88 4.33
CA PRO A 42 -5.48 -21.04 4.43
C PRO A 42 -5.02 -22.47 4.69
N GLU A 43 -5.86 -23.33 5.28
CA GLU A 43 -5.54 -24.72 5.52
C GLU A 43 -5.27 -25.52 4.22
N TYR A 44 -5.93 -25.13 3.14
CA TYR A 44 -5.69 -25.76 1.83
C TYR A 44 -4.38 -25.31 1.20
N LEU A 45 -3.97 -24.06 1.47
CA LEU A 45 -2.67 -23.57 1.02
C LEU A 45 -1.53 -24.34 1.72
N GLU A 46 -1.66 -24.52 3.02
CA GLU A 46 -0.65 -25.25 3.82
C GLU A 46 -0.53 -26.71 3.40
N ALA A 47 -1.60 -27.30 2.86
CA ALA A 47 -1.62 -28.68 2.40
C ALA A 47 -0.92 -28.89 1.05
N LEU A 48 -0.58 -27.83 0.32
CA LEU A 48 0.08 -27.92 -0.98
C LEU A 48 1.57 -28.26 -0.86
N PRO A 49 2.17 -28.87 -1.91
CA PRO A 49 3.62 -29.00 -1.97
C PRO A 49 4.32 -27.66 -1.81
N GLU A 50 5.51 -27.67 -1.23
CA GLU A 50 6.25 -26.45 -0.89
C GLU A 50 6.40 -25.50 -2.08
N ALA A 51 6.77 -26.01 -3.25
CA ALA A 51 6.97 -25.17 -4.43
C ALA A 51 5.70 -24.43 -4.86
N GLU A 52 4.56 -25.13 -4.85
CA GLU A 52 3.26 -24.52 -5.20
C GLU A 52 2.81 -23.55 -4.13
N ARG A 53 2.98 -23.91 -2.87
CA ARG A 53 2.65 -23.04 -1.75
C ARG A 53 3.42 -21.74 -1.79
N LEU A 54 4.73 -21.79 -2.06
CA LEU A 54 5.57 -20.60 -2.15
C LEU A 54 5.18 -19.74 -3.34
N ALA A 55 4.88 -20.32 -4.49
CA ALA A 55 4.46 -19.58 -5.68
C ALA A 55 3.16 -18.80 -5.43
N ILE A 56 2.16 -19.47 -4.83
CA ILE A 56 0.87 -18.82 -4.50
C ILE A 56 1.07 -17.75 -3.42
N SER A 57 1.84 -18.06 -2.38
CA SER A 57 2.12 -17.13 -1.30
C SER A 57 2.81 -15.85 -1.81
N ASN A 58 3.78 -16.00 -2.72
CA ASN A 58 4.47 -14.85 -3.32
C ASN A 58 3.54 -14.04 -4.20
N SER A 59 2.64 -14.68 -4.95
CA SER A 59 1.64 -13.99 -5.77
C SER A 59 0.68 -13.17 -4.92
N LEU A 60 0.17 -13.74 -3.82
CA LEU A 60 -0.72 -13.05 -2.89
C LEU A 60 -0.02 -11.89 -2.18
N SER A 61 1.23 -12.09 -1.78
CA SER A 61 2.04 -11.04 -1.14
C SER A 61 2.28 -9.87 -2.09
N GLY A 62 2.56 -10.16 -3.38
CA GLY A 62 2.71 -9.13 -4.40
C GLY A 62 1.43 -8.33 -4.59
N MET A 63 0.28 -8.99 -4.65
CA MET A 63 -1.02 -8.35 -4.78
C MET A 63 -1.27 -7.36 -3.63
N ARG A 64 -0.99 -7.77 -2.39
CA ARG A 64 -1.12 -6.88 -1.24
C ARG A 64 -0.18 -5.69 -1.32
N ARG A 65 1.09 -5.91 -1.72
CA ARG A 65 2.10 -4.87 -1.77
C ARG A 65 1.74 -3.78 -2.79
N TYR A 66 1.27 -4.17 -3.97
CA TYR A 66 1.03 -3.23 -5.07
C TYR A 66 -0.38 -2.66 -5.11
N SER A 67 -1.30 -3.15 -4.28
CA SER A 67 -2.69 -2.70 -4.27
C SER A 67 -3.16 -2.21 -2.92
N GLU A 68 -2.93 -2.97 -1.85
CA GLU A 68 -3.37 -2.61 -0.49
C GLU A 68 -2.56 -1.44 0.08
N MET A 69 -1.23 -1.45 -0.10
CA MET A 69 -0.37 -0.39 0.46
C MET A 69 -0.67 1.00 -0.12
N PRO A 70 -0.84 1.17 -1.46
CA PRO A 70 -1.22 2.48 -2.00
C PRO A 70 -2.54 2.98 -1.44
N LEU A 71 -3.54 2.11 -1.24
CA LEU A 71 -4.82 2.51 -0.65
C LEU A 71 -4.66 2.96 0.79
N LYS A 72 -3.81 2.29 1.56
CA LYS A 72 -3.51 2.69 2.94
C LYS A 72 -2.81 4.04 2.99
N ILE A 73 -1.90 4.32 2.07
CA ILE A 73 -1.23 5.61 1.98
C ILE A 73 -2.23 6.72 1.65
N LEU A 74 -3.18 6.46 0.74
CA LEU A 74 -4.25 7.42 0.44
C LEU A 74 -5.12 7.69 1.66
N LYS A 75 -5.44 6.67 2.44
CA LYS A 75 -6.20 6.84 3.67
C LYS A 75 -5.42 7.68 4.68
N ALA A 76 -4.11 7.45 4.80
CA ALA A 76 -3.24 8.26 5.64
C ALA A 76 -3.25 9.73 5.20
N GLU A 77 -3.23 9.99 3.88
CA GLU A 77 -3.31 11.34 3.34
C GLU A 77 -4.57 12.06 3.82
N GLU A 78 -5.72 11.40 3.77
CA GLU A 78 -6.97 11.97 4.28
C GLU A 78 -6.90 12.27 5.77
N LEU A 79 -6.34 11.33 6.55
CA LEU A 79 -6.29 11.45 8.01
C LEU A 79 -5.32 12.54 8.48
N VAL A 80 -4.24 12.80 7.74
CA VAL A 80 -3.29 13.87 8.12
C VAL A 80 -3.72 15.26 7.62
N GLY A 81 -4.77 15.36 6.83
CA GLY A 81 -5.34 16.63 6.42
C GLY A 81 -5.21 16.97 4.93
N GLY A 82 -4.79 16.01 4.10
CA GLY A 82 -4.74 16.17 2.65
C GLY A 82 -3.35 16.12 2.06
N GLU A 83 -3.26 16.45 0.76
CA GLU A 83 -2.00 16.33 0.00
C GLU A 83 -0.87 17.21 0.52
N ALA A 84 -1.18 18.46 0.89
CA ALA A 84 -0.15 19.38 1.37
C ALA A 84 0.48 18.87 2.67
N ALA A 85 -0.34 18.38 3.60
CA ALA A 85 0.16 17.82 4.85
C ALA A 85 0.97 16.54 4.60
N MET A 86 0.53 15.69 3.69
CA MET A 86 1.27 14.48 3.33
C MET A 86 2.61 14.82 2.69
N ASP A 87 2.66 15.81 1.80
CA ASP A 87 3.88 16.24 1.15
C ASP A 87 4.90 16.76 2.16
N GLU A 88 4.46 17.51 3.16
CA GLU A 88 5.31 18.03 4.21
C GLU A 88 5.91 16.89 5.05
N LEU A 89 5.08 15.90 5.41
CA LEU A 89 5.54 14.73 6.16
C LEU A 89 6.56 13.90 5.36
N LEU A 90 6.28 13.64 4.09
CA LEU A 90 7.18 12.87 3.23
C LEU A 90 8.49 13.62 3.00
N HIS A 91 8.45 14.93 2.83
CA HIS A 91 9.63 15.76 2.69
C HIS A 91 10.53 15.65 3.92
N GLY A 92 9.95 15.71 5.12
CA GLY A 92 10.69 15.55 6.37
C GLY A 92 11.32 14.15 6.48
N LEU A 93 10.59 13.11 6.08
CA LEU A 93 11.10 11.74 6.12
C LEU A 93 12.25 11.50 5.14
N PHE A 94 12.14 12.03 3.92
CA PHE A 94 13.17 11.85 2.91
C PHE A 94 14.42 12.68 3.16
N ASN A 95 14.33 13.76 3.94
CA ASN A 95 15.48 14.61 4.28
C ASN A 95 16.13 14.26 5.61
N ARG A 96 15.63 13.28 6.36
CA ARG A 96 16.27 12.81 7.59
C ARG A 96 17.52 12.02 7.28
N GLU A 97 18.41 11.92 8.26
CA GLU A 97 19.56 11.05 8.17
C GLU A 97 19.09 9.60 8.19
N LEU A 98 19.53 8.84 7.19
CA LEU A 98 19.25 7.41 7.11
C LEU A 98 20.44 6.62 7.63
N ASP A 99 20.16 5.51 8.32
CA ASP A 99 21.20 4.57 8.73
C ASP A 99 21.87 4.01 7.47
N PRO A 100 23.21 4.11 7.33
CA PRO A 100 23.90 3.55 6.16
C PRO A 100 23.68 2.05 5.94
N MET A 101 23.36 1.31 7.01
CA MET A 101 23.05 -0.11 6.92
C MET A 101 21.62 -0.37 6.44
N TYR A 102 20.70 0.57 6.66
CA TYR A 102 19.28 0.45 6.33
C TYR A 102 18.78 1.75 5.71
N PRO A 103 19.17 2.04 4.45
CA PRO A 103 18.82 3.31 3.81
C PRO A 103 17.38 3.38 3.30
N TYR A 104 16.48 2.55 3.85
CA TYR A 104 15.09 2.45 3.42
C TYR A 104 14.15 3.01 4.48
N LEU A 105 13.07 3.61 4.01
CA LEU A 105 11.97 4.02 4.87
C LEU A 105 11.11 2.79 5.18
N THR A 106 10.89 2.51 6.47
CA THR A 106 10.01 1.43 6.88
C THR A 106 8.56 1.92 6.98
N TYR A 107 7.62 0.98 6.88
CA TYR A 107 6.20 1.29 7.06
C TYR A 107 5.93 1.86 8.46
N GLN A 108 6.58 1.31 9.48
CA GLN A 108 6.42 1.80 10.85
C GLN A 108 6.91 3.24 11.01
N GLU A 109 8.01 3.60 10.36
CA GLU A 109 8.51 4.98 10.37
C GLU A 109 7.52 5.95 9.72
N PHE A 110 6.87 5.51 8.64
CA PHE A 110 5.84 6.29 7.98
C PHE A 110 4.64 6.51 8.91
N LEU A 111 4.18 5.46 9.58
CA LEU A 111 3.07 5.55 10.54
C LEU A 111 3.41 6.50 11.68
N ASP A 112 4.62 6.38 12.23
CA ASP A 112 5.06 7.22 13.35
C ASP A 112 5.09 8.71 12.94
N ALA A 113 5.57 9.00 11.75
CA ALA A 113 5.59 10.36 11.23
C ALA A 113 4.21 10.95 11.03
N CYS A 114 3.24 10.13 10.63
CA CYS A 114 1.85 10.54 10.48
C CYS A 114 1.10 10.63 11.81
N GLY A 115 1.63 10.03 12.86
CA GLY A 115 0.95 9.91 14.14
C GLY A 115 -0.23 8.94 14.10
N LEU A 116 -0.15 7.95 13.20
CA LEU A 116 -1.21 6.97 12.96
C LEU A 116 -0.76 5.57 13.37
N THR A 117 -1.73 4.67 13.53
CA THR A 117 -1.48 3.25 13.81
C THR A 117 -1.93 2.42 12.61
N GLU A 118 -1.50 1.17 12.57
CA GLU A 118 -1.96 0.20 11.56
C GLU A 118 -3.49 0.08 11.55
N GLU A 119 -4.10 0.13 12.73
CA GLU A 119 -5.55 0.06 12.88
C GLU A 119 -6.26 1.24 12.21
N ASP A 120 -5.67 2.44 12.29
CA ASP A 120 -6.22 3.65 11.65
C ASP A 120 -6.28 3.51 10.13
N LEU A 121 -5.42 2.70 9.54
CA LEU A 121 -5.33 2.50 8.09
C LEU A 121 -6.05 1.23 7.61
N THR A 122 -6.81 0.57 8.46
CA THR A 122 -7.59 -0.61 8.06
C THR A 122 -8.55 -0.25 6.94
N LEU A 123 -8.51 -1.01 5.87
CA LEU A 123 -9.40 -0.82 4.72
C LEU A 123 -10.72 -1.52 4.98
N ASP A 124 -11.81 -0.81 4.74
CA ASP A 124 -13.17 -1.34 4.92
C ASP A 124 -13.68 -2.03 3.66
#